data_6fce992c35054bd116a34fcbae6ab53a
#
_entry.id   6fce992c35054bd116a34fcbae6ab53a
#
_cell.length_a   1.000
_cell.length_b   1.000
_cell.length_c   1.000
_cell.angle_alpha   90.00
_cell.angle_beta   90.00
_cell.angle_gamma   90.00
#
_symmetry.space_group_name_H-M   'P 1'
#
loop_
_entity.id
_entity.type
_entity.pdbx_description
1 polymer ?
#
loop_
_entity_poly.entity_id
_entity_poly.type
_entity_poly.pdbx_seq_one_letter_code
_entity_poly.pdbx_strand_id
1 'polypeptide(L)'
;MGKKLSYLVFDCETATLSIANEIANGDAEKKKKIAIARPLIYDFAYVIIDRSGNILKKFQALITETFAVPQIFNTAYYANKRPIYLEMLKRGETRLMNWNEVMEEFSRDLETVNFVGAYNSAFDFKKAIPFTELYISKLYSAEYQGWEAVQRTICWSIANKPYKKNPEKEYNPNVFNFRGNEYPLFDVWGMACEHLINTVKYKNACLDGDMLSASGEFFKTSAETSFRYLTENYGFEEAHTALNDAEIEAQLLARMLKRHAVSVGIEPFPFRNLGTTVEFLEAQKNAKEERIRKVLNVMDERKKCYKEGTSYRRKLENYIERLINLL
;
A
#
# COMPACT_ATOMS: atom_id res chain seq x y z
N MET A 1 28.25 -19.35 7.88
CA MET A 1 27.25 -18.35 8.31
C MET A 1 26.24 -18.17 7.19
N GLY A 2 24.95 -18.43 7.45
CA GLY A 2 23.89 -18.21 6.44
C GLY A 2 23.85 -16.71 6.07
N LYS A 3 23.68 -16.44 4.77
CA LYS A 3 23.54 -15.05 4.27
C LYS A 3 22.33 -14.42 4.98
N LYS A 4 22.53 -13.31 5.68
CA LYS A 4 21.41 -12.59 6.33
C LYS A 4 20.47 -12.10 5.24
N LEU A 5 19.19 -12.37 5.39
CA LEU A 5 18.16 -11.89 4.44
C LEU A 5 17.99 -10.38 4.58
N SER A 6 17.95 -9.70 3.45
CA SER A 6 17.73 -8.26 3.33
C SER A 6 16.58 -7.98 2.37
N TYR A 7 15.84 -6.93 2.68
CA TYR A 7 14.60 -6.52 2.00
C TYR A 7 14.72 -5.05 1.63
N LEU A 8 14.48 -4.73 0.36
CA LEU A 8 14.36 -3.37 -0.11
C LEU A 8 12.87 -3.00 -0.15
N VAL A 9 12.50 -1.96 0.57
CA VAL A 9 11.15 -1.38 0.57
C VAL A 9 11.23 -0.05 -0.16
N PHE A 10 10.51 0.06 -1.23
CA PHE A 10 10.51 1.19 -2.15
C PHE A 10 9.21 1.98 -2.05
N ASP A 11 9.31 3.29 -2.15
CA ASP A 11 8.17 4.17 -2.39
C ASP A 11 8.55 5.29 -3.36
N CYS A 12 7.56 5.86 -4.03
CA CYS A 12 7.77 7.00 -4.91
C CYS A 12 6.59 7.98 -4.92
N GLU A 13 6.93 9.26 -4.98
CA GLU A 13 5.95 10.29 -5.25
C GLU A 13 5.91 10.63 -6.75
N THR A 14 4.70 10.81 -7.26
CA THR A 14 4.50 10.95 -8.70
C THR A 14 3.73 12.21 -9.10
N ALA A 15 4.13 12.73 -10.26
CA ALA A 15 3.38 13.71 -11.04
C ALA A 15 2.69 13.02 -12.22
N THR A 16 1.93 13.77 -13.00
CA THR A 16 1.29 13.29 -14.21
C THR A 16 1.78 14.06 -15.45
N LEU A 17 1.24 13.72 -16.63
CA LEU A 17 1.55 14.45 -17.85
C LEU A 17 0.81 15.80 -17.87
N SER A 18 1.54 16.92 -17.84
CA SER A 18 0.99 18.28 -17.69
C SER A 18 0.04 18.70 -18.82
N ILE A 19 0.27 18.20 -20.03
CA ILE A 19 -0.53 18.53 -21.23
C ILE A 19 -1.73 17.60 -21.43
N ALA A 20 -2.01 16.73 -20.45
CA ALA A 20 -3.12 15.78 -20.54
C ALA A 20 -4.48 16.45 -20.82
N ASN A 21 -4.72 17.60 -20.19
CA ASN A 21 -5.96 18.37 -20.39
C ASN A 21 -6.10 18.94 -21.79
N GLU A 22 -4.99 19.46 -22.36
CA GLU A 22 -4.94 20.01 -23.71
C GLU A 22 -5.24 18.92 -24.75
N ILE A 23 -4.59 17.78 -24.63
CA ILE A 23 -4.77 16.65 -25.56
C ILE A 23 -6.15 16.01 -25.41
N ALA A 24 -6.72 15.97 -24.24
CA ALA A 24 -8.07 15.47 -24.00
C ALA A 24 -9.13 16.37 -24.65
N ASN A 25 -8.85 17.67 -24.84
CA ASN A 25 -9.73 18.64 -25.48
C ASN A 25 -11.18 18.59 -24.94
N GLY A 26 -11.33 18.59 -23.62
CA GLY A 26 -12.63 18.51 -22.94
C GLY A 26 -13.24 17.11 -22.82
N ASP A 27 -12.65 16.09 -23.43
CA ASP A 27 -13.09 14.70 -23.32
C ASP A 27 -12.64 14.11 -21.97
N ALA A 28 -13.60 13.94 -21.05
CA ALA A 28 -13.36 13.43 -19.72
C ALA A 28 -12.79 11.99 -19.69
N GLU A 29 -13.22 11.13 -20.63
CA GLU A 29 -12.72 9.75 -20.72
C GLU A 29 -11.26 9.71 -21.19
N LYS A 30 -10.90 10.53 -22.17
CA LYS A 30 -9.51 10.66 -22.62
C LYS A 30 -8.63 11.20 -21.50
N LYS A 31 -9.09 12.25 -20.79
CA LYS A 31 -8.39 12.80 -19.63
C LYS A 31 -8.16 11.74 -18.58
N LYS A 32 -9.18 10.97 -18.22
CA LYS A 32 -9.08 9.88 -17.25
C LYS A 32 -8.09 8.80 -17.71
N LYS A 33 -8.13 8.38 -18.96
CA LYS A 33 -7.17 7.41 -19.52
C LYS A 33 -5.73 7.89 -19.39
N ILE A 34 -5.46 9.16 -19.72
CA ILE A 34 -4.13 9.73 -19.63
C ILE A 34 -3.68 9.83 -18.17
N ALA A 35 -4.53 10.31 -17.28
CA ALA A 35 -4.20 10.50 -15.87
C ALA A 35 -3.93 9.18 -15.12
N ILE A 36 -4.78 8.16 -15.34
CA ILE A 36 -4.66 6.87 -14.63
C ILE A 36 -3.43 6.07 -15.09
N ALA A 37 -2.99 6.27 -16.33
CA ALA A 37 -2.04 5.36 -16.94
C ALA A 37 -0.57 5.76 -16.73
N ARG A 38 -0.24 6.96 -16.21
CA ARG A 38 1.09 7.54 -16.50
C ARG A 38 1.70 8.35 -15.34
N PRO A 39 2.02 7.69 -14.23
CA PRO A 39 2.76 8.34 -13.15
C PRO A 39 4.21 8.62 -13.58
N LEU A 40 4.66 9.85 -13.39
CA LEU A 40 6.05 10.26 -13.54
C LEU A 40 6.67 10.47 -12.17
N ILE A 41 7.66 9.68 -11.83
CA ILE A 41 8.33 9.77 -10.53
C ILE A 41 9.09 11.09 -10.44
N TYR A 42 8.87 11.85 -9.36
CA TYR A 42 9.65 13.03 -9.03
C TYR A 42 10.44 12.89 -7.72
N ASP A 43 9.99 12.03 -6.79
CA ASP A 43 10.71 11.67 -5.57
C ASP A 43 10.83 10.14 -5.55
N PHE A 44 12.05 9.63 -5.48
CA PHE A 44 12.39 8.22 -5.56
C PHE A 44 13.12 7.83 -4.29
N ALA A 45 12.58 6.91 -3.52
CA ALA A 45 13.21 6.51 -2.29
C ALA A 45 13.07 5.00 -2.00
N TYR A 46 13.99 4.48 -1.21
CA TYR A 46 13.90 3.14 -0.65
C TYR A 46 14.67 3.01 0.66
N VAL A 47 14.27 2.02 1.43
CA VAL A 47 14.91 1.61 2.66
C VAL A 47 15.29 0.14 2.54
N ILE A 48 16.52 -0.20 2.86
CA ILE A 48 16.96 -1.60 2.97
C ILE A 48 16.97 -1.98 4.45
N ILE A 49 16.27 -3.05 4.80
CA ILE A 49 16.22 -3.58 6.15
C ILE A 49 16.68 -5.04 6.20
N ASP A 50 17.14 -5.47 7.38
CA ASP A 50 17.31 -6.90 7.68
C ASP A 50 15.97 -7.51 8.16
N ARG A 51 15.95 -8.83 8.35
CA ARG A 51 14.76 -9.55 8.85
C ARG A 51 14.28 -9.05 10.24
N SER A 52 15.13 -8.43 11.02
CA SER A 52 14.78 -7.88 12.33
C SER A 52 14.18 -6.48 12.24
N GLY A 53 14.23 -5.86 11.07
CA GLY A 53 13.77 -4.50 10.82
C GLY A 53 14.84 -3.45 11.10
N ASN A 54 16.10 -3.85 11.25
CA ASN A 54 17.19 -2.88 11.36
C ASN A 54 17.44 -2.27 9.98
N ILE A 55 17.50 -0.94 9.92
CA ILE A 55 17.80 -0.20 8.70
C ILE A 55 19.29 -0.39 8.38
N LEU A 56 19.56 -0.91 7.19
CA LEU A 56 20.91 -1.11 6.66
C LEU A 56 21.33 0.04 5.73
N LYS A 57 20.36 0.58 4.96
CA LYS A 57 20.59 1.70 4.05
C LYS A 57 19.29 2.47 3.84
N LYS A 58 19.42 3.78 3.59
CA LYS A 58 18.36 4.65 3.08
C LYS A 58 18.87 5.35 1.83
N PHE A 59 17.99 5.56 0.88
CA PHE A 59 18.28 6.34 -0.32
C PHE A 59 17.07 7.21 -0.65
N GLN A 60 17.33 8.46 -1.04
CA GLN A 60 16.33 9.36 -1.61
C GLN A 60 16.98 10.27 -2.64
N ALA A 61 16.28 10.50 -3.74
CA ALA A 61 16.64 11.47 -4.75
C ALA A 61 15.41 12.08 -5.41
N LEU A 62 15.50 13.38 -5.69
CA LEU A 62 14.53 14.08 -6.54
C LEU A 62 14.99 13.97 -7.98
N ILE A 63 14.07 13.54 -8.86
CA ILE A 63 14.39 13.30 -10.28
C ILE A 63 14.41 14.63 -11.03
N THR A 64 15.58 14.99 -11.55
CA THR A 64 15.79 16.28 -12.22
C THR A 64 14.80 16.52 -13.36
N GLU A 65 14.56 15.50 -14.19
CA GLU A 65 13.72 15.60 -15.40
C GLU A 65 12.22 15.79 -15.11
N THR A 66 11.81 15.60 -13.87
CA THR A 66 10.41 15.75 -13.44
C THR A 66 10.26 16.82 -12.36
N PHE A 67 11.05 16.77 -11.29
CA PHE A 67 11.00 17.73 -10.19
C PHE A 67 11.43 19.14 -10.61
N ALA A 68 12.50 19.26 -11.40
CA ALA A 68 13.02 20.56 -11.84
C ALA A 68 12.18 21.21 -12.95
N VAL A 69 11.22 20.49 -13.54
CA VAL A 69 10.28 21.01 -14.54
C VAL A 69 8.97 21.42 -13.86
N PRO A 70 8.73 22.72 -13.57
CA PRO A 70 7.57 23.17 -12.80
C PRO A 70 6.24 22.72 -13.39
N GLN A 71 6.14 22.68 -14.72
CA GLN A 71 4.93 22.28 -15.42
C GLN A 71 4.55 20.82 -15.15
N ILE A 72 5.54 19.94 -14.94
CA ILE A 72 5.33 18.53 -14.58
C ILE A 72 5.05 18.45 -13.09
N PHE A 73 5.94 18.99 -12.24
CA PHE A 73 5.81 18.89 -10.79
C PHE A 73 4.47 19.44 -10.29
N ASN A 74 3.98 20.56 -10.85
CA ASN A 74 2.71 21.15 -10.44
C ASN A 74 1.47 20.29 -10.73
N THR A 75 1.61 19.16 -11.44
CA THR A 75 0.55 18.17 -11.62
C THR A 75 0.53 17.11 -10.51
N ALA A 76 1.52 17.08 -9.64
CA ALA A 76 1.59 16.16 -8.53
C ALA A 76 0.45 16.42 -7.53
N TYR A 77 -0.05 15.35 -6.92
CA TYR A 77 -1.07 15.47 -5.87
C TYR A 77 -0.57 16.33 -4.70
N TYR A 78 0.70 16.17 -4.34
CA TYR A 78 1.37 16.91 -3.28
C TYR A 78 2.27 18.05 -3.79
N ALA A 79 1.89 18.72 -4.89
CA ALA A 79 2.65 19.85 -5.43
C ALA A 79 2.87 21.00 -4.43
N ASN A 80 1.96 21.18 -3.48
CA ASN A 80 2.07 22.14 -2.38
C ASN A 80 3.25 21.86 -1.43
N LYS A 81 3.84 20.68 -1.47
CA LYS A 81 5.02 20.31 -0.66
C LYS A 81 6.36 20.72 -1.29
N ARG A 82 6.35 21.36 -2.45
CA ARG A 82 7.60 21.86 -3.07
C ARG A 82 8.52 22.63 -2.11
N PRO A 83 8.02 23.53 -1.23
CA PRO A 83 8.88 24.23 -0.27
C PRO A 83 9.62 23.28 0.69
N ILE A 84 8.99 22.17 1.11
CA ILE A 84 9.60 21.15 1.98
C ILE A 84 10.77 20.49 1.24
N TYR A 85 10.57 20.06 0.01
CA TYR A 85 11.65 19.48 -0.81
C TYR A 85 12.82 20.44 -1.05
N LEU A 86 12.54 21.72 -1.29
CA LEU A 86 13.59 22.73 -1.46
C LEU A 86 14.38 22.94 -0.17
N GLU A 87 13.74 22.85 0.99
CA GLU A 87 14.43 22.92 2.27
C GLU A 87 15.28 21.67 2.54
N MET A 88 14.75 20.47 2.22
CA MET A 88 15.52 19.22 2.29
C MET A 88 16.77 19.25 1.40
N LEU A 89 16.65 19.80 0.19
CA LEU A 89 17.81 20.01 -0.70
C LEU A 89 18.86 20.94 -0.08
N LYS A 90 18.44 22.05 0.54
CA LYS A 90 19.36 23.00 1.19
C LYS A 90 20.08 22.37 2.37
N ARG A 91 19.40 21.47 3.12
CA ARG A 91 20.00 20.76 4.26
C ARG A 91 20.84 19.56 3.85
N GLY A 92 20.84 19.19 2.56
CA GLY A 92 21.49 17.96 2.10
C GLY A 92 20.82 16.67 2.55
N GLU A 93 19.55 16.73 2.96
CA GLU A 93 18.74 15.57 3.36
C GLU A 93 18.28 14.78 2.13
N THR A 94 18.17 15.43 0.97
CA THR A 94 17.94 14.83 -0.34
C THR A 94 18.80 15.51 -1.37
N ARG A 95 18.82 14.98 -2.60
CA ARG A 95 19.62 15.54 -3.71
C ARG A 95 18.86 15.45 -5.03
N LEU A 96 19.15 16.38 -5.94
CA LEU A 96 18.74 16.26 -7.33
C LEU A 96 19.67 15.30 -8.05
N MET A 97 19.11 14.33 -8.73
CA MET A 97 19.83 13.39 -9.58
C MET A 97 19.06 13.20 -10.89
N ASN A 98 19.78 12.97 -11.99
CA ASN A 98 19.10 12.52 -13.18
C ASN A 98 18.67 11.04 -13.05
N TRP A 99 17.68 10.66 -13.86
CA TRP A 99 17.11 9.32 -13.79
C TRP A 99 18.14 8.20 -13.92
N ASN A 100 19.10 8.35 -14.83
CA ASN A 100 20.11 7.33 -15.05
C ASN A 100 21.01 7.13 -13.83
N GLU A 101 21.42 8.21 -13.17
CA GLU A 101 22.21 8.15 -11.93
C GLU A 101 21.43 7.43 -10.82
N VAL A 102 20.13 7.73 -10.68
CA VAL A 102 19.25 7.04 -9.72
C VAL A 102 19.14 5.56 -10.05
N MET A 103 18.95 5.20 -11.31
CA MET A 103 18.85 3.81 -11.74
C MET A 103 20.16 3.03 -11.60
N GLU A 104 21.29 3.68 -11.66
CA GLU A 104 22.61 3.06 -11.37
C GLU A 104 22.77 2.77 -9.87
N GLU A 105 22.41 3.71 -9.00
CA GLU A 105 22.41 3.48 -7.54
C GLU A 105 21.44 2.35 -7.18
N PHE A 106 20.22 2.41 -7.70
CA PHE A 106 19.21 1.42 -7.46
C PHE A 106 19.63 0.02 -7.92
N SER A 107 20.25 -0.09 -9.11
CA SER A 107 20.78 -1.36 -9.65
C SER A 107 21.83 -1.98 -8.72
N ARG A 108 22.78 -1.16 -8.24
CA ARG A 108 23.84 -1.62 -7.32
C ARG A 108 23.24 -2.15 -6.00
N ASP A 109 22.23 -1.47 -5.49
CA ASP A 109 21.59 -1.86 -4.23
C ASP A 109 20.70 -3.10 -4.39
N LEU A 110 20.03 -3.25 -5.52
CA LEU A 110 19.26 -4.46 -5.85
C LEU A 110 20.13 -5.72 -5.81
N GLU A 111 21.39 -5.65 -6.22
CA GLU A 111 22.33 -6.79 -6.18
C GLU A 111 22.67 -7.22 -4.73
N THR A 112 22.44 -6.35 -3.75
CA THR A 112 22.76 -6.61 -2.34
C THR A 112 21.59 -7.19 -1.56
N VAL A 113 20.38 -7.15 -2.09
CA VAL A 113 19.17 -7.57 -1.39
C VAL A 113 18.64 -8.91 -1.91
N ASN A 114 17.81 -9.56 -1.09
CA ASN A 114 17.18 -10.83 -1.44
C ASN A 114 15.77 -10.65 -1.98
N PHE A 115 15.09 -9.58 -1.56
CA PHE A 115 13.69 -9.30 -1.89
C PHE A 115 13.48 -7.81 -2.11
N VAL A 116 12.55 -7.46 -2.99
CA VAL A 116 12.11 -6.09 -3.23
C VAL A 116 10.59 -5.98 -3.07
N GLY A 117 10.11 -4.84 -2.63
CA GLY A 117 8.67 -4.62 -2.47
C GLY A 117 8.32 -3.17 -2.15
N ALA A 118 7.02 -2.89 -2.11
CA ALA A 118 6.43 -1.60 -1.79
C ALA A 118 5.03 -1.79 -1.21
N TYR A 119 4.44 -0.74 -0.69
CA TYR A 119 3.01 -0.72 -0.37
C TYR A 119 2.20 -0.47 -1.64
N ASN A 120 1.55 -1.51 -2.17
CA ASN A 120 0.98 -1.56 -3.51
C ASN A 120 2.05 -1.65 -4.63
N SER A 121 2.93 -2.63 -4.51
CA SER A 121 4.04 -2.90 -5.45
C SER A 121 3.66 -2.92 -6.93
N ALA A 122 2.40 -3.21 -7.26
CA ALA A 122 1.92 -3.15 -8.63
C ALA A 122 1.92 -1.72 -9.19
N PHE A 123 1.72 -0.70 -8.36
CA PHE A 123 1.83 0.69 -8.80
C PHE A 123 3.28 1.05 -9.10
N ASP A 124 4.18 0.80 -8.18
CA ASP A 124 5.57 1.23 -8.25
C ASP A 124 6.35 0.49 -9.34
N PHE A 125 6.41 -0.82 -9.22
CA PHE A 125 7.26 -1.65 -10.08
C PHE A 125 6.68 -1.92 -11.47
N LYS A 126 5.36 -1.76 -11.67
CA LYS A 126 4.70 -2.08 -12.94
C LYS A 126 4.18 -0.87 -13.70
N LYS A 127 4.04 0.26 -13.03
CA LYS A 127 3.54 1.47 -13.66
C LYS A 127 4.54 2.62 -13.54
N ALA A 128 4.91 3.03 -12.31
CA ALA A 128 5.67 4.23 -12.07
C ALA A 128 7.10 4.13 -12.62
N ILE A 129 7.86 3.12 -12.23
CA ILE A 129 9.23 2.92 -12.73
C ILE A 129 9.25 2.70 -14.25
N PRO A 130 8.50 1.73 -14.84
CA PRO A 130 8.57 1.51 -16.28
C PRO A 130 8.08 2.68 -17.11
N PHE A 131 7.12 3.46 -16.61
CA PHE A 131 6.63 4.60 -17.35
C PHE A 131 7.61 5.79 -17.29
N THR A 132 8.21 6.04 -16.14
CA THR A 132 9.25 7.06 -16.01
C THR A 132 10.44 6.72 -16.91
N GLU A 133 10.90 5.46 -16.92
CA GLU A 133 11.93 4.97 -17.82
C GLU A 133 11.59 5.23 -19.29
N LEU A 134 10.36 4.88 -19.72
CA LEU A 134 9.89 5.15 -21.07
C LEU A 134 9.88 6.66 -21.41
N TYR A 135 9.43 7.49 -20.47
CA TYR A 135 9.39 8.94 -20.65
C TYR A 135 10.80 9.50 -20.82
N ILE A 136 11.71 9.12 -19.94
CA ILE A 136 13.09 9.59 -19.94
C ILE A 136 13.86 9.11 -21.17
N SER A 137 13.70 7.86 -21.58
CA SER A 137 14.32 7.33 -22.80
C SER A 137 13.91 8.11 -24.04
N LYS A 138 12.66 8.57 -24.11
CA LYS A 138 12.19 9.44 -25.19
C LYS A 138 12.73 10.87 -25.06
N LEU A 139 12.81 11.39 -23.83
CA LEU A 139 13.33 12.74 -23.59
C LEU A 139 14.77 12.93 -24.07
N TYR A 140 15.59 11.89 -23.93
CA TYR A 140 16.97 11.89 -24.37
C TYR A 140 17.20 11.36 -25.79
N SER A 141 16.14 10.93 -26.46
CA SER A 141 16.28 10.53 -27.87
C SER A 141 16.37 11.75 -28.80
N ALA A 142 17.12 11.62 -29.90
CA ALA A 142 17.24 12.66 -30.90
C ALA A 142 15.91 12.98 -31.65
N GLU A 143 14.91 12.14 -31.48
CA GLU A 143 13.60 12.25 -32.16
C GLU A 143 12.75 13.38 -31.59
N TYR A 144 12.94 13.75 -30.30
CA TYR A 144 12.07 14.70 -29.61
C TYR A 144 12.87 15.90 -29.11
N GLN A 145 12.30 17.10 -29.27
CA GLN A 145 12.89 18.35 -28.76
C GLN A 145 12.15 18.78 -27.47
N GLY A 146 12.71 18.33 -26.34
CA GLY A 146 12.23 18.72 -25.02
C GLY A 146 11.01 17.96 -24.49
N TRP A 147 10.71 18.17 -23.23
CA TRP A 147 9.70 17.44 -22.46
C TRP A 147 8.28 17.58 -23.00
N GLU A 148 7.94 18.74 -23.57
CA GLU A 148 6.59 19.00 -24.10
C GLU A 148 6.28 18.13 -25.32
N ALA A 149 7.22 18.04 -26.27
CA ALA A 149 7.06 17.20 -27.45
C ALA A 149 6.90 15.72 -27.10
N VAL A 150 7.67 15.25 -26.10
CA VAL A 150 7.55 13.88 -25.57
C VAL A 150 6.18 13.65 -24.97
N GLN A 151 5.73 14.55 -24.08
CA GLN A 151 4.41 14.41 -23.47
C GLN A 151 3.28 14.45 -24.49
N ARG A 152 3.34 15.36 -25.46
CA ARG A 152 2.35 15.49 -26.53
C ARG A 152 2.21 14.18 -27.30
N THR A 153 3.32 13.57 -27.69
CA THR A 153 3.33 12.28 -28.41
C THR A 153 2.75 11.15 -27.56
N ILE A 154 3.15 11.06 -26.30
CA ILE A 154 2.65 10.03 -25.38
C ILE A 154 1.16 10.20 -25.12
N CYS A 155 0.70 11.41 -24.77
CA CYS A 155 -0.71 11.70 -24.51
C CYS A 155 -1.57 11.42 -25.75
N TRP A 156 -1.13 11.86 -26.92
CA TRP A 156 -1.84 11.61 -28.18
C TRP A 156 -1.98 10.11 -28.45
N SER A 157 -0.90 9.37 -28.28
CA SER A 157 -0.90 7.91 -28.46
C SER A 157 -1.88 7.22 -27.53
N ILE A 158 -1.95 7.63 -26.24
CA ILE A 158 -2.87 7.05 -25.26
C ILE A 158 -4.32 7.41 -25.59
N ALA A 159 -4.58 8.69 -25.89
CA ALA A 159 -5.93 9.19 -26.16
C ALA A 159 -6.58 8.52 -27.38
N ASN A 160 -5.78 8.23 -28.42
CA ASN A 160 -6.27 7.81 -29.73
C ASN A 160 -6.07 6.32 -30.04
N LYS A 161 -5.30 5.58 -29.23
CA LYS A 161 -5.23 4.13 -29.39
C LYS A 161 -6.50 3.46 -28.86
N PRO A 162 -7.12 2.55 -29.63
CA PRO A 162 -8.17 1.72 -29.07
C PRO A 162 -7.62 0.95 -27.87
N TYR A 163 -8.41 0.84 -26.80
CA TYR A 163 -8.08 0.01 -25.66
C TYR A 163 -7.97 -1.45 -26.15
N LYS A 164 -6.78 -1.87 -26.51
CA LYS A 164 -6.49 -3.28 -26.66
C LYS A 164 -6.21 -3.79 -25.25
N LYS A 165 -7.11 -4.65 -24.74
CA LYS A 165 -6.75 -5.52 -23.63
C LYS A 165 -5.42 -6.17 -24.04
N ASN A 166 -4.33 -5.80 -23.41
CA ASN A 166 -3.04 -6.44 -23.72
C ASN A 166 -3.30 -7.95 -23.67
N PRO A 167 -2.88 -8.72 -24.70
CA PRO A 167 -2.81 -10.15 -24.52
C PRO A 167 -2.00 -10.35 -23.23
N GLU A 168 -2.51 -11.20 -22.36
CA GLU A 168 -1.86 -11.57 -21.11
C GLU A 168 -0.42 -11.96 -21.48
N LYS A 169 0.52 -11.00 -21.36
CA LYS A 169 1.91 -11.38 -21.19
C LYS A 169 1.87 -12.23 -19.94
N GLU A 170 2.39 -13.44 -20.02
CA GLU A 170 2.63 -14.27 -18.85
C GLU A 170 3.46 -13.44 -17.88
N TYR A 171 2.75 -12.81 -16.97
CA TYR A 171 3.30 -11.91 -16.03
C TYR A 171 3.48 -12.70 -14.75
N ASN A 172 4.74 -12.93 -14.38
CA ASN A 172 5.02 -13.48 -13.06
C ASN A 172 4.82 -12.39 -12.00
N PRO A 173 3.74 -12.44 -11.21
CA PRO A 173 3.45 -11.43 -10.20
C PRO A 173 4.49 -11.40 -9.06
N ASN A 174 5.34 -12.42 -8.99
CA ASN A 174 6.28 -12.65 -7.91
C ASN A 174 7.69 -12.15 -8.22
N VAL A 175 7.89 -11.51 -9.39
CA VAL A 175 9.21 -11.11 -9.86
C VAL A 175 9.19 -9.68 -10.40
N PHE A 176 10.17 -8.90 -9.99
CA PHE A 176 10.54 -7.63 -10.62
C PHE A 176 11.71 -7.87 -11.58
N ASN A 177 11.45 -7.63 -12.86
CA ASN A 177 12.48 -7.71 -13.90
C ASN A 177 13.12 -6.33 -14.08
N PHE A 178 14.40 -6.23 -13.81
CA PHE A 178 15.15 -5.00 -13.95
C PHE A 178 16.51 -5.23 -14.59
N ARG A 179 16.78 -4.58 -15.73
CA ARG A 179 18.03 -4.69 -16.50
C ARG A 179 18.49 -6.15 -16.75
N GLY A 180 17.54 -7.04 -17.03
CA GLY A 180 17.81 -8.46 -17.32
C GLY A 180 17.96 -9.36 -16.10
N ASN A 181 17.90 -8.83 -14.89
CA ASN A 181 17.90 -9.59 -13.65
C ASN A 181 16.48 -9.72 -13.09
N GLU A 182 16.23 -10.82 -12.38
CA GLU A 182 14.96 -11.10 -11.72
C GLU A 182 15.12 -10.99 -10.20
N TYR A 183 14.25 -10.19 -9.57
CA TYR A 183 14.22 -9.98 -8.12
C TYR A 183 12.90 -10.47 -7.56
N PRO A 184 12.89 -11.33 -6.53
CA PRO A 184 11.67 -11.73 -5.87
C PRO A 184 10.92 -10.52 -5.32
N LEU A 185 9.65 -10.38 -5.72
CA LEU A 185 8.81 -9.24 -5.40
C LEU A 185 7.77 -9.62 -4.35
N PHE A 186 7.54 -8.74 -3.38
CA PHE A 186 6.45 -8.84 -2.42
C PHE A 186 5.60 -7.55 -2.40
N ASP A 187 4.40 -7.66 -1.87
CA ASP A 187 3.50 -6.51 -1.69
C ASP A 187 3.19 -6.32 -0.21
N VAL A 188 3.70 -5.21 0.37
CA VAL A 188 3.49 -4.90 1.80
C VAL A 188 2.01 -4.66 2.10
N TRP A 189 1.27 -4.05 1.15
CA TRP A 189 -0.16 -3.84 1.30
C TRP A 189 -0.94 -5.16 1.33
N GLY A 190 -0.69 -6.05 0.38
CA GLY A 190 -1.29 -7.38 0.34
C GLY A 190 -1.03 -8.18 1.62
N MET A 191 0.22 -8.17 2.08
CA MET A 191 0.62 -8.79 3.35
C MET A 191 -0.08 -8.15 4.56
N ALA A 192 -0.17 -6.83 4.60
CA ALA A 192 -0.89 -6.12 5.66
C ALA A 192 -2.39 -6.46 5.66
N CYS A 193 -3.02 -6.51 4.49
CA CYS A 193 -4.42 -6.90 4.36
C CYS A 193 -4.65 -8.32 4.91
N GLU A 194 -3.78 -9.27 4.58
CA GLU A 194 -3.92 -10.66 4.99
C GLU A 194 -3.67 -10.86 6.49
N HIS A 195 -2.57 -10.31 7.00
CA HIS A 195 -2.05 -10.67 8.31
C HIS A 195 -2.30 -9.66 9.43
N LEU A 196 -2.67 -8.43 9.08
CA LEU A 196 -2.93 -7.36 10.03
C LEU A 196 -4.39 -6.88 9.95
N ILE A 197 -4.79 -6.39 8.79
CA ILE A 197 -6.07 -5.70 8.58
C ILE A 197 -7.25 -6.67 8.68
N ASN A 198 -7.10 -7.89 8.19
CA ASN A 198 -8.15 -8.92 8.29
C ASN A 198 -8.29 -9.54 9.69
N THR A 199 -7.85 -8.86 10.73
CA THR A 199 -8.01 -9.32 12.10
C THR A 199 -9.18 -8.61 12.79
N VAL A 200 -9.87 -9.33 13.68
CA VAL A 200 -10.97 -8.76 14.49
C VAL A 200 -10.46 -7.54 15.29
N LYS A 201 -9.25 -7.60 15.79
CA LYS A 201 -8.65 -6.49 16.57
C LYS A 201 -8.48 -5.23 15.76
N TYR A 202 -7.95 -5.35 14.53
CA TYR A 202 -7.79 -4.19 13.64
C TYR A 202 -9.14 -3.61 13.25
N LYS A 203 -10.09 -4.46 12.85
CA LYS A 203 -11.44 -4.03 12.45
C LYS A 203 -12.18 -3.31 13.58
N ASN A 204 -12.06 -3.77 14.82
CA ASN A 204 -12.60 -3.08 15.98
C ASN A 204 -11.89 -1.72 16.20
N ALA A 205 -10.56 -1.67 16.11
CA ALA A 205 -9.83 -0.41 16.23
C ALA A 205 -10.22 0.61 15.14
N CYS A 206 -10.56 0.13 13.93
CA CYS A 206 -11.08 1.01 12.88
C CYS A 206 -12.46 1.61 13.24
N LEU A 207 -13.34 0.81 13.84
CA LEU A 207 -14.66 1.27 14.29
C LEU A 207 -14.54 2.28 15.44
N ASP A 208 -13.60 2.05 16.37
CA ASP A 208 -13.41 2.88 17.56
C ASP A 208 -12.61 4.17 17.24
N GLY A 209 -11.73 4.12 16.23
CA GLY A 209 -10.74 5.16 15.93
C GLY A 209 -11.00 5.97 14.65
N ASP A 210 -12.21 5.94 14.09
CA ASP A 210 -12.56 6.64 12.82
C ASP A 210 -11.62 6.31 11.64
N MET A 211 -11.13 5.06 11.59
CA MET A 211 -10.26 4.58 10.51
C MET A 211 -11.05 3.83 9.44
N LEU A 212 -12.20 4.38 9.05
CA LEU A 212 -13.07 3.87 8.00
C LEU A 212 -12.93 4.70 6.72
N SER A 213 -13.40 4.14 5.59
CA SER A 213 -13.58 4.91 4.36
C SER A 213 -14.50 6.12 4.58
N ALA A 214 -14.47 7.10 3.68
CA ALA A 214 -15.34 8.27 3.78
C ALA A 214 -16.85 7.93 3.81
N SER A 215 -17.25 6.77 3.23
CA SER A 215 -18.63 6.26 3.31
C SER A 215 -18.92 5.52 4.63
N GLY A 216 -17.92 5.23 5.46
CA GLY A 216 -18.06 4.36 6.63
C GLY A 216 -18.23 2.87 6.31
N GLU A 217 -18.27 2.51 5.04
CA GLU A 217 -18.62 1.15 4.60
C GLU A 217 -17.43 0.18 4.66
N PHE A 218 -16.19 0.68 4.49
CA PHE A 218 -15.00 -0.16 4.40
C PHE A 218 -13.94 0.24 5.42
N PHE A 219 -13.14 -0.74 5.85
CA PHE A 219 -11.96 -0.52 6.68
C PHE A 219 -10.85 0.11 5.85
N LYS A 220 -10.20 1.16 6.38
CA LYS A 220 -9.03 1.75 5.72
C LYS A 220 -7.87 0.75 5.70
N THR A 221 -7.16 0.74 4.57
CA THR A 221 -6.04 -0.16 4.31
C THR A 221 -4.77 0.59 3.93
N SER A 222 -4.67 1.90 4.17
CA SER A 222 -3.47 2.69 3.88
C SER A 222 -2.31 2.32 4.80
N ALA A 223 -1.08 2.60 4.37
CA ALA A 223 0.11 2.43 5.18
C ALA A 223 0.00 3.24 6.48
N GLU A 224 -0.43 4.50 6.39
CA GLU A 224 -0.68 5.38 7.53
C GLU A 224 -1.62 4.76 8.57
N THR A 225 -2.79 4.25 8.13
CA THR A 225 -3.78 3.66 9.05
C THR A 225 -3.23 2.38 9.70
N SER A 226 -2.54 1.55 8.92
CA SER A 226 -1.88 0.35 9.42
C SER A 226 -0.79 0.68 10.44
N PHE A 227 -0.03 1.75 10.19
CA PHE A 227 1.02 2.22 11.08
C PHE A 227 0.47 2.83 12.38
N ARG A 228 -0.59 3.64 12.29
CA ARG A 228 -1.33 4.16 13.46
C ARG A 228 -1.75 3.03 14.39
N TYR A 229 -2.34 1.98 13.82
CA TYR A 229 -2.76 0.81 14.59
C TYR A 229 -1.58 0.07 15.24
N LEU A 230 -0.48 -0.13 14.51
CA LEU A 230 0.67 -0.88 15.03
C LEU A 230 1.43 -0.16 16.13
N THR A 231 1.47 1.16 16.06
CA THR A 231 2.18 2.02 17.02
C THR A 231 1.28 2.54 18.14
N GLU A 232 -0.04 2.29 18.04
CA GLU A 232 -1.06 2.87 18.92
C GLU A 232 -1.02 4.41 18.92
N ASN A 233 -0.43 5.02 17.88
CA ASN A 233 -0.36 6.46 17.68
C ASN A 233 -1.41 6.90 16.65
N TYR A 234 -2.63 7.08 17.11
CA TYR A 234 -3.76 7.45 16.24
C TYR A 234 -3.71 8.89 15.72
N GLY A 235 -2.85 9.74 16.30
CA GLY A 235 -2.59 11.10 15.80
C GLY A 235 -1.45 11.20 14.78
N PHE A 236 -0.84 10.08 14.39
CA PHE A 236 0.21 10.08 13.39
C PHE A 236 -0.34 10.51 12.02
N GLU A 237 0.40 11.34 11.30
CA GLU A 237 0.13 11.75 9.91
C GLU A 237 1.36 11.47 9.06
N GLU A 238 1.16 10.86 7.90
CA GLU A 238 2.24 10.65 6.93
C GLU A 238 2.77 11.97 6.40
N ALA A 239 4.08 12.06 6.28
CA ALA A 239 4.72 13.23 5.69
C ALA A 239 4.51 13.32 4.17
N HIS A 240 4.14 12.20 3.54
CA HIS A 240 4.01 12.04 2.09
C HIS A 240 5.24 12.56 1.35
N THR A 241 6.37 12.05 1.73
CA THR A 241 7.64 12.11 0.99
C THR A 241 8.12 10.68 0.86
N ALA A 242 8.62 10.31 -0.31
CA ALA A 242 8.91 8.92 -0.62
C ALA A 242 9.79 8.21 0.43
N LEU A 243 10.79 8.90 1.02
CA LEU A 243 11.61 8.27 2.05
C LEU A 243 10.87 8.01 3.36
N ASN A 244 10.07 8.97 3.82
CA ASN A 244 9.29 8.77 5.06
C ASN A 244 8.28 7.65 4.90
N ASP A 245 7.64 7.58 3.75
CA ASP A 245 6.62 6.58 3.47
C ASP A 245 7.27 5.19 3.33
N ALA A 246 8.41 5.07 2.64
CA ALA A 246 9.22 3.85 2.60
C ALA A 246 9.69 3.39 3.99
N GLU A 247 10.02 4.33 4.91
CA GLU A 247 10.38 3.99 6.30
C GLU A 247 9.21 3.42 7.10
N ILE A 248 8.02 3.97 6.93
CA ILE A 248 6.79 3.46 7.55
C ILE A 248 6.48 2.06 7.02
N GLU A 249 6.51 1.89 5.72
CA GLU A 249 6.28 0.60 5.07
C GLU A 249 7.31 -0.46 5.47
N ALA A 250 8.58 -0.08 5.60
CA ALA A 250 9.63 -0.95 6.11
C ALA A 250 9.36 -1.39 7.55
N GLN A 251 8.82 -0.52 8.41
CA GLN A 251 8.42 -0.87 9.77
C GLN A 251 7.21 -1.82 9.78
N LEU A 252 6.22 -1.61 8.91
CA LEU A 252 5.11 -2.52 8.71
C LEU A 252 5.60 -3.91 8.29
N LEU A 253 6.47 -3.97 7.28
CA LEU A 253 7.10 -5.21 6.83
C LEU A 253 7.86 -5.91 7.97
N ALA A 254 8.71 -5.18 8.70
CA ALA A 254 9.48 -5.73 9.81
C ALA A 254 8.58 -6.37 10.88
N ARG A 255 7.42 -5.77 11.14
CA ARG A 255 6.44 -6.32 12.09
C ARG A 255 5.84 -7.63 11.59
N MET A 256 5.54 -7.73 10.31
CA MET A 256 5.02 -8.96 9.70
C MET A 256 6.09 -10.05 9.64
N LEU A 257 7.33 -9.70 9.28
CA LEU A 257 8.47 -10.62 9.29
C LEU A 257 8.71 -11.26 10.66
N LYS A 258 8.59 -10.49 11.75
CA LYS A 258 8.69 -11.00 13.13
C LYS A 258 7.58 -12.02 13.48
N ARG A 259 6.42 -11.92 12.84
CA ARG A 259 5.30 -12.85 13.04
C ARG A 259 5.32 -14.03 12.08
N HIS A 260 6.36 -14.19 11.26
CA HIS A 260 6.45 -15.16 10.18
C HIS A 260 5.30 -15.06 9.15
N ALA A 261 4.69 -13.91 9.05
CA ALA A 261 3.59 -13.60 8.16
C ALA A 261 4.16 -13.03 6.84
N VAL A 262 4.77 -13.89 6.02
CA VAL A 262 5.38 -13.49 4.75
C VAL A 262 4.84 -14.36 3.64
N SER A 263 4.14 -13.75 2.72
CA SER A 263 3.85 -14.30 1.40
C SER A 263 4.71 -13.59 0.35
N VAL A 264 5.38 -14.37 -0.50
CA VAL A 264 6.08 -13.84 -1.67
C VAL A 264 5.06 -13.75 -2.81
N GLY A 265 4.94 -12.58 -3.41
CA GLY A 265 4.05 -12.34 -4.53
C GLY A 265 3.24 -11.07 -4.37
N ILE A 266 2.82 -10.53 -5.50
CA ILE A 266 1.93 -9.37 -5.59
C ILE A 266 0.51 -9.75 -6.03
N GLU A 267 0.12 -11.04 -5.93
CA GLU A 267 -1.31 -11.31 -5.90
C GLU A 267 -1.80 -10.73 -4.58
N PRO A 268 -2.35 -9.52 -4.59
CA PRO A 268 -2.79 -8.92 -3.36
C PRO A 268 -3.87 -9.83 -2.80
N PHE A 269 -3.78 -10.13 -1.53
CA PHE A 269 -4.97 -10.55 -0.79
C PHE A 269 -6.11 -9.65 -1.28
N PRO A 270 -7.15 -10.20 -1.89
CA PRO A 270 -8.17 -9.35 -2.46
C PRO A 270 -8.75 -8.50 -1.33
N PHE A 271 -8.42 -7.21 -1.30
CA PHE A 271 -8.91 -6.32 -0.24
C PHE A 271 -10.45 -6.35 -0.11
N ARG A 272 -11.15 -6.76 -1.18
CA ARG A 272 -12.59 -7.06 -1.18
C ARG A 272 -12.97 -8.18 -0.22
N ASN A 273 -12.07 -9.11 0.08
CA ASN A 273 -12.30 -10.19 1.04
C ASN A 273 -12.21 -9.70 2.50
N LEU A 274 -11.87 -8.44 2.74
CA LEU A 274 -11.96 -7.84 4.07
C LEU A 274 -13.41 -7.69 4.54
N GLY A 275 -14.37 -7.66 3.61
CA GLY A 275 -15.77 -7.43 3.89
C GLY A 275 -16.09 -5.97 4.24
N THR A 276 -17.38 -5.71 4.39
CA THR A 276 -17.88 -4.40 4.82
C THR A 276 -17.96 -4.32 6.35
N THR A 277 -18.11 -3.11 6.87
CA THR A 277 -18.38 -2.88 8.30
C THR A 277 -19.67 -3.55 8.76
N VAL A 278 -20.71 -3.56 7.92
CA VAL A 278 -22.01 -4.18 8.20
C VAL A 278 -21.84 -5.71 8.31
N GLU A 279 -21.23 -6.35 7.33
CA GLU A 279 -20.97 -7.79 7.35
C GLU A 279 -20.15 -8.22 8.57
N PHE A 280 -19.17 -7.41 8.94
CA PHE A 280 -18.34 -7.67 10.12
C PHE A 280 -19.15 -7.60 11.43
N LEU A 281 -19.99 -6.56 11.59
CA LEU A 281 -20.84 -6.39 12.78
C LEU A 281 -21.89 -7.50 12.88
N GLU A 282 -22.50 -7.89 11.76
CA GLU A 282 -23.44 -9.01 11.71
C GLU A 282 -22.76 -10.33 12.09
N ALA A 283 -21.56 -10.57 11.55
CA ALA A 283 -20.78 -11.76 11.91
C ALA A 283 -20.43 -11.81 13.40
N GLN A 284 -20.08 -10.66 14.01
CA GLN A 284 -19.81 -10.57 15.45
C GLN A 284 -21.08 -10.86 16.28
N LYS A 285 -22.21 -10.28 15.87
CA LYS A 285 -23.50 -10.53 16.51
C LYS A 285 -23.83 -12.03 16.48
N ASN A 286 -23.79 -12.65 15.30
CA ASN A 286 -24.08 -14.07 15.11
C ASN A 286 -23.14 -14.96 15.95
N ALA A 287 -21.84 -14.65 15.99
CA ALA A 287 -20.89 -15.38 16.80
C ALA A 287 -21.16 -15.25 18.31
N LYS A 288 -21.61 -14.07 18.77
CA LYS A 288 -22.03 -13.85 20.15
C LYS A 288 -23.27 -14.69 20.49
N GLU A 289 -24.28 -14.65 19.64
CA GLU A 289 -25.51 -15.44 19.81
C GLU A 289 -25.23 -16.96 19.85
N GLU A 290 -24.39 -17.44 18.92
CA GLU A 290 -24.00 -18.85 18.89
C GLU A 290 -23.26 -19.25 20.18
N ARG A 291 -22.38 -18.40 20.69
CA ARG A 291 -21.69 -18.64 21.96
C ARG A 291 -22.64 -18.69 23.13
N ILE A 292 -23.64 -17.80 23.18
CA ILE A 292 -24.68 -17.80 24.22
C ILE A 292 -25.49 -19.07 24.12
N ARG A 293 -25.93 -19.51 22.94
CA ARG A 293 -26.69 -20.76 22.74
C ARG A 293 -25.91 -21.99 23.19
N LYS A 294 -24.58 -22.05 22.90
CA LYS A 294 -23.70 -23.13 23.38
C LYS A 294 -23.66 -23.18 24.91
N VAL A 295 -23.54 -22.02 25.57
CA VAL A 295 -23.57 -21.94 27.05
C VAL A 295 -24.92 -22.34 27.60
N LEU A 296 -26.03 -21.89 26.99
CA LEU A 296 -27.39 -22.27 27.39
C LEU A 296 -27.57 -23.78 27.35
N ASN A 297 -27.17 -24.45 26.28
CA ASN A 297 -27.28 -25.92 26.17
C ASN A 297 -26.52 -26.63 27.30
N VAL A 298 -25.30 -26.17 27.61
CA VAL A 298 -24.50 -26.73 28.73
C VAL A 298 -25.19 -26.51 30.07
N MET A 299 -25.82 -25.34 30.30
CA MET A 299 -26.51 -25.01 31.54
C MET A 299 -27.81 -25.80 31.69
N ASP A 300 -28.53 -26.01 30.61
CA ASP A 300 -29.75 -26.83 30.60
C ASP A 300 -29.44 -28.30 30.92
N GLU A 301 -28.37 -28.86 30.39
CA GLU A 301 -27.91 -30.21 30.77
C GLU A 301 -27.51 -30.27 32.26
N ARG A 302 -26.81 -29.27 32.75
CA ARG A 302 -26.46 -29.17 34.18
C ARG A 302 -27.70 -29.05 35.06
N LYS A 303 -28.71 -28.29 34.63
CA LYS A 303 -29.98 -28.13 35.37
C LYS A 303 -30.69 -29.47 35.63
N LYS A 304 -30.62 -30.41 34.68
CA LYS A 304 -31.22 -31.76 34.83
C LYS A 304 -30.58 -32.57 35.99
N CYS A 305 -29.35 -32.25 36.36
CA CYS A 305 -28.64 -32.95 37.43
C CYS A 305 -29.03 -32.52 38.85
N TYR A 306 -29.86 -31.47 39.00
CA TYR A 306 -30.22 -30.92 40.31
C TYR A 306 -31.73 -31.02 40.57
N LYS A 307 -32.11 -31.40 41.80
CA LYS A 307 -33.53 -31.46 42.20
C LYS A 307 -34.19 -30.08 42.15
N GLU A 308 -35.45 -30.05 41.78
CA GLU A 308 -36.28 -28.84 41.82
C GLU A 308 -36.28 -28.19 43.21
N GLY A 309 -36.32 -26.87 43.23
CA GLY A 309 -36.36 -26.11 44.49
C GLY A 309 -35.03 -25.95 45.22
N THR A 310 -33.94 -26.59 44.78
CA THR A 310 -32.63 -26.39 45.42
C THR A 310 -32.09 -25.00 45.12
N SER A 311 -31.36 -24.43 46.07
CA SER A 311 -30.74 -23.11 45.94
C SER A 311 -29.84 -23.03 44.70
N TYR A 312 -29.15 -24.13 44.37
CA TYR A 312 -28.24 -24.18 43.22
C TYR A 312 -29.01 -24.20 41.90
N ARG A 313 -30.12 -24.95 41.81
CA ARG A 313 -30.96 -24.96 40.60
C ARG A 313 -31.57 -23.60 40.34
N ARG A 314 -32.07 -22.89 41.37
CA ARG A 314 -32.57 -21.50 41.23
C ARG A 314 -31.53 -20.54 40.72
N LYS A 315 -30.27 -20.65 41.19
CA LYS A 315 -29.17 -19.83 40.66
C LYS A 315 -28.89 -20.09 39.19
N LEU A 316 -28.96 -21.35 38.74
CA LEU A 316 -28.79 -21.75 37.35
C LEU A 316 -29.94 -21.21 36.50
N GLU A 317 -31.18 -21.32 36.96
CA GLU A 317 -32.35 -20.79 36.26
C GLU A 317 -32.28 -19.26 36.05
N ASN A 318 -31.92 -18.52 37.10
CA ASN A 318 -31.70 -17.08 36.98
C ASN A 318 -30.54 -16.73 36.02
N TYR A 319 -29.52 -17.56 35.94
CA TYR A 319 -28.42 -17.34 35.01
C TYR A 319 -28.84 -17.64 33.56
N ILE A 320 -29.58 -18.70 33.32
CA ILE A 320 -30.20 -19.08 32.03
C ILE A 320 -31.09 -17.93 31.54
N GLU A 321 -32.00 -17.43 32.41
CA GLU A 321 -32.86 -16.31 32.07
C GLU A 321 -32.10 -15.07 31.65
N ARG A 322 -31.02 -14.72 32.36
CA ARG A 322 -30.13 -13.60 31.96
C ARG A 322 -29.47 -13.83 30.62
N LEU A 323 -29.04 -15.03 30.28
CA LEU A 323 -28.45 -15.36 28.99
C LEU A 323 -29.48 -15.30 27.85
N ILE A 324 -30.70 -15.73 28.09
CA ILE A 324 -31.79 -15.65 27.12
C ILE A 324 -32.10 -14.19 26.80
N ASN A 325 -32.09 -13.30 27.79
CA ASN A 325 -32.32 -11.86 27.59
C ASN A 325 -31.16 -11.15 26.85
N LEU A 326 -30.03 -11.82 26.59
CA LEU A 326 -28.91 -11.33 25.79
C LEU A 326 -28.94 -11.77 24.32
N LEU A 327 -29.85 -12.69 23.95
CA LEU A 327 -30.17 -13.12 22.59
C LEU A 327 -31.15 -12.21 21.90
#